data_9e18bb6b27ac89801465eb05522bcd0a
#
_entry.id   9e18bb6b27ac89801465eb05522bcd0a
#
_cell.length_a   1.000
_cell.length_b   1.000
_cell.length_c   1.000
_cell.angle_alpha   90.00
_cell.angle_beta   90.00
_cell.angle_gamma   90.00
#
_symmetry.space_group_name_H-M   'P 1'
#
loop_
_entity.id
_entity.type
_entity.pdbx_description
1 polymer ?
#
loop_
_entity_poly.entity_id
_entity_poly.type
_entity_poly.pdbx_seq_one_letter_code
_entity_poly.pdbx_strand_id
1 'polypeptide(L)'
;MARQTAEERKLEYLKAGENILTDFSPEQAGLIAVEALANVKVSDVAERAGVTKGAVYHIWPTQELFRKDLLQRLLQQNHQLAVTRMLELVETAQQSNGDPTEAMSHLAGFLFDSLKDDPAFFARFNFYVYTGNPEIRAILAAEEDQTYEDFGPYIDLYLKVLGRRFRTPFTTRAFLTTTGALLHGLCMRYRISPELTDVPLGAEEEAINMYAFGFTSILNQFSEEIPG
;
A
#
# COMPACT_ATOMS: atom_id res chain seq x y z
N MET A 1 -29.12 -7.63 -24.83
CA MET A 1 -28.00 -7.53 -23.90
C MET A 1 -26.71 -7.62 -24.68
N ALA A 2 -25.82 -6.65 -24.55
CA ALA A 2 -24.50 -6.71 -25.19
C ALA A 2 -23.71 -7.88 -24.59
N ARG A 3 -22.99 -8.62 -25.42
CA ARG A 3 -22.14 -9.75 -24.99
C ARG A 3 -20.91 -9.17 -24.31
N GLN A 4 -20.70 -9.47 -23.02
CA GLN A 4 -19.49 -9.04 -22.28
C GLN A 4 -18.21 -9.48 -23.01
N THR A 5 -17.23 -8.56 -23.03
CA THR A 5 -15.90 -8.85 -23.57
C THR A 5 -15.13 -9.81 -22.65
N ALA A 6 -14.03 -10.38 -23.14
CA ALA A 6 -13.17 -11.22 -22.33
C ALA A 6 -12.55 -10.45 -21.15
N GLU A 7 -12.17 -9.20 -21.38
CA GLU A 7 -11.61 -8.31 -20.34
C GLU A 7 -12.63 -7.93 -19.26
N GLU A 8 -13.88 -7.62 -19.65
CA GLU A 8 -14.95 -7.34 -18.69
C GLU A 8 -15.21 -8.55 -17.78
N ARG A 9 -15.24 -9.76 -18.33
CA ARG A 9 -15.39 -11.00 -17.55
C ARG A 9 -14.19 -11.26 -16.64
N LYS A 10 -12.98 -11.03 -17.15
CA LYS A 10 -11.75 -11.14 -16.36
C LYS A 10 -11.80 -10.22 -15.14
N LEU A 11 -12.18 -8.96 -15.37
CA LEU A 11 -12.34 -7.95 -14.32
C LEU A 11 -13.40 -8.34 -13.28
N GLU A 12 -14.55 -8.87 -13.73
CA GLU A 12 -15.64 -9.31 -12.85
C GLU A 12 -15.18 -10.45 -11.92
N TYR A 13 -14.45 -11.44 -12.45
CA TYR A 13 -13.96 -12.57 -11.64
C TYR A 13 -12.85 -12.13 -10.67
N LEU A 14 -12.00 -11.20 -11.05
CA LEU A 14 -11.01 -10.61 -10.13
C LEU A 14 -11.69 -9.84 -8.99
N LYS A 15 -12.73 -9.03 -9.29
CA LYS A 15 -13.55 -8.36 -8.27
C LYS A 15 -14.23 -9.35 -7.32
N ALA A 16 -14.73 -10.48 -7.83
CA ALA A 16 -15.29 -11.52 -6.98
C ALA A 16 -14.23 -12.09 -6.01
N GLY A 17 -13.00 -12.28 -6.49
CA GLY A 17 -11.86 -12.67 -5.65
C GLY A 17 -11.48 -11.64 -4.59
N GLU A 18 -11.49 -10.36 -4.94
CA GLU A 18 -11.27 -9.24 -4.00
C GLU A 18 -12.33 -9.23 -2.90
N ASN A 19 -13.59 -9.34 -3.26
CA ASN A 19 -14.69 -9.37 -2.31
C ASN A 19 -14.60 -10.56 -1.34
N ILE A 20 -14.08 -11.72 -1.78
CA ILE A 20 -13.82 -12.85 -0.89
C ILE A 20 -12.78 -12.46 0.17
N LEU A 21 -11.72 -11.73 -0.23
CA LEU A 21 -10.68 -11.29 0.71
C LEU A 21 -11.20 -10.24 1.72
N THR A 22 -12.12 -9.37 1.30
CA THR A 22 -12.67 -8.30 2.14
C THR A 22 -13.80 -8.77 3.05
N ASP A 23 -14.48 -9.88 2.74
CA ASP A 23 -15.57 -10.43 3.55
C ASP A 23 -15.09 -11.12 4.85
N PHE A 24 -13.79 -11.32 4.98
CA PHE A 24 -13.23 -11.84 6.24
C PHE A 24 -13.34 -10.78 7.33
N SER A 25 -13.98 -11.12 8.45
CA SER A 25 -14.01 -10.22 9.61
C SER A 25 -12.59 -9.90 10.11
N PRO A 26 -12.34 -8.75 10.76
CA PRO A 26 -11.05 -8.42 11.35
C PRO A 26 -10.48 -9.53 12.26
N GLU A 27 -11.34 -10.27 12.96
CA GLU A 27 -10.96 -11.40 13.80
C GLU A 27 -10.52 -12.63 12.97
N GLN A 28 -11.16 -12.86 11.83
CA GLN A 28 -10.78 -13.91 10.87
C GLN A 28 -9.58 -13.47 10.02
N ALA A 29 -9.46 -12.21 9.68
CA ALA A 29 -8.33 -11.67 8.91
C ALA A 29 -6.98 -11.89 9.62
N GLY A 30 -6.95 -11.91 10.96
CA GLY A 30 -5.72 -12.18 11.72
C GLY A 30 -5.16 -13.59 11.50
N LEU A 31 -6.03 -14.61 11.41
CA LEU A 31 -5.64 -16.00 11.13
C LEU A 31 -5.49 -16.30 9.63
N ILE A 32 -6.20 -15.55 8.78
CA ILE A 32 -6.33 -15.81 7.35
C ILE A 32 -5.35 -14.96 6.54
N ALA A 33 -4.80 -13.88 7.11
CA ALA A 33 -3.85 -13.01 6.39
C ALA A 33 -2.63 -13.79 5.86
N VAL A 34 -2.17 -14.80 6.58
CA VAL A 34 -1.06 -15.67 6.12
C VAL A 34 -1.50 -16.58 4.97
N GLU A 35 -2.79 -16.88 4.83
CA GLU A 35 -3.36 -17.76 3.81
C GLU A 35 -4.39 -17.06 2.90
N ALA A 36 -4.60 -15.75 3.05
CA ALA A 36 -5.74 -15.06 2.43
C ALA A 36 -5.88 -15.34 0.93
N LEU A 37 -4.81 -15.22 0.18
CA LEU A 37 -4.82 -15.58 -1.24
C LEU A 37 -4.79 -17.09 -1.50
N ALA A 38 -4.17 -17.87 -0.60
CA ALA A 38 -4.22 -19.33 -0.70
C ALA A 38 -5.65 -19.86 -0.49
N ASN A 39 -6.46 -19.15 0.29
CA ASN A 39 -7.85 -19.50 0.54
C ASN A 39 -8.83 -19.00 -0.52
N VAL A 40 -8.44 -18.06 -1.41
CA VAL A 40 -9.26 -17.71 -2.57
C VAL A 40 -9.21 -18.84 -3.59
N LYS A 41 -10.26 -19.66 -3.62
CA LYS A 41 -10.39 -20.79 -4.55
C LYS A 41 -11.20 -20.36 -5.76
N VAL A 42 -10.82 -20.83 -6.94
CA VAL A 42 -11.58 -20.63 -8.18
C VAL A 42 -13.04 -21.10 -8.04
N SER A 43 -13.31 -22.09 -7.17
CA SER A 43 -14.69 -22.50 -6.85
C SER A 43 -15.53 -21.40 -6.25
N ASP A 44 -14.96 -20.68 -5.29
CA ASP A 44 -15.68 -19.67 -4.51
C ASP A 44 -15.86 -18.40 -5.34
N VAL A 45 -14.86 -18.09 -6.17
CA VAL A 45 -14.94 -17.02 -7.20
C VAL A 45 -16.05 -17.30 -8.19
N ALA A 46 -16.13 -18.53 -8.73
CA ALA A 46 -17.16 -18.92 -9.67
C ALA A 46 -18.56 -18.85 -9.07
N GLU A 47 -18.73 -19.32 -7.84
CA GLU A 47 -19.99 -19.24 -7.08
C GLU A 47 -20.41 -17.77 -6.88
N ARG A 48 -19.50 -16.92 -6.43
CA ARG A 48 -19.77 -15.49 -6.19
C ARG A 48 -20.08 -14.72 -7.47
N ALA A 49 -19.43 -15.05 -8.58
CA ALA A 49 -19.69 -14.44 -9.88
C ALA A 49 -20.91 -15.06 -10.61
N GLY A 50 -21.57 -16.06 -10.03
CA GLY A 50 -22.74 -16.75 -10.63
C GLY A 50 -22.40 -17.52 -11.90
N VAL A 51 -21.16 -18.05 -12.00
CA VAL A 51 -20.67 -18.77 -13.20
C VAL A 51 -20.16 -20.16 -12.85
N THR A 52 -19.85 -20.95 -13.87
CA THR A 52 -19.24 -22.28 -13.68
C THR A 52 -17.72 -22.14 -13.43
N LYS A 53 -17.12 -23.09 -12.69
CA LYS A 53 -15.65 -23.19 -12.55
C LYS A 53 -14.95 -23.22 -13.91
N GLY A 54 -15.55 -23.89 -14.90
CA GLY A 54 -15.01 -23.95 -16.26
C GLY A 54 -14.92 -22.59 -16.95
N ALA A 55 -15.85 -21.66 -16.64
CA ALA A 55 -15.80 -20.31 -17.17
C ALA A 55 -14.58 -19.52 -16.63
N VAL A 56 -14.25 -19.72 -15.35
CA VAL A 56 -13.05 -19.10 -14.74
C VAL A 56 -11.78 -19.76 -15.28
N TYR A 57 -11.73 -21.10 -15.35
CA TYR A 57 -10.58 -21.83 -15.88
C TYR A 57 -10.35 -21.61 -17.39
N HIS A 58 -11.36 -21.14 -18.11
CA HIS A 58 -11.17 -20.72 -19.51
C HIS A 58 -10.27 -19.46 -19.62
N ILE A 59 -10.29 -18.60 -18.61
CA ILE A 59 -9.44 -17.39 -18.55
C ILE A 59 -8.09 -17.71 -17.91
N TRP A 60 -8.10 -18.42 -16.79
CA TRP A 60 -6.90 -18.82 -16.05
C TRP A 60 -6.85 -20.35 -15.97
N PRO A 61 -6.03 -21.01 -16.79
CA PRO A 61 -5.91 -22.46 -16.80
C PRO A 61 -5.57 -23.10 -15.46
N THR A 62 -4.96 -22.33 -14.54
CA THR A 62 -4.64 -22.81 -13.18
C THR A 62 -5.06 -21.79 -12.12
N GLN A 63 -5.22 -22.26 -10.88
CA GLN A 63 -5.54 -21.40 -9.74
C GLN A 63 -4.39 -20.44 -9.41
N GLU A 64 -3.16 -20.86 -9.65
CA GLU A 64 -1.97 -20.04 -9.45
C GLU A 64 -1.96 -18.82 -10.38
N LEU A 65 -2.32 -19.00 -11.66
CA LEU A 65 -2.45 -17.90 -12.62
C LEU A 65 -3.56 -16.91 -12.21
N PHE A 66 -4.69 -17.42 -11.72
CA PHE A 66 -5.74 -16.56 -11.17
C PHE A 66 -5.24 -15.74 -9.97
N ARG A 67 -4.57 -16.39 -9.01
CA ARG A 67 -4.03 -15.73 -7.82
C ARG A 67 -2.95 -14.69 -8.16
N LYS A 68 -2.13 -14.98 -9.15
CA LYS A 68 -1.13 -14.03 -9.67
C LYS A 68 -1.79 -12.76 -10.19
N ASP A 69 -2.80 -12.88 -11.04
CA ASP A 69 -3.52 -11.72 -11.58
C ASP A 69 -4.32 -10.98 -10.50
N LEU A 70 -4.88 -11.71 -9.53
CA LEU A 70 -5.55 -11.10 -8.37
C LEU A 70 -4.56 -10.29 -7.51
N LEU A 71 -3.36 -10.83 -7.25
CA LEU A 71 -2.30 -10.10 -6.56
C LEU A 71 -1.94 -8.82 -7.31
N GLN A 72 -1.62 -8.91 -8.60
CA GLN A 72 -1.26 -7.74 -9.40
C GLN A 72 -2.34 -6.66 -9.34
N ARG A 73 -3.60 -7.05 -9.38
CA ARG A 73 -4.71 -6.12 -9.28
C ARG A 73 -4.80 -5.44 -7.92
N LEU A 74 -4.64 -6.19 -6.82
CA LEU A 74 -4.63 -5.63 -5.45
C LEU A 74 -3.50 -4.62 -5.27
N LEU A 75 -2.31 -4.94 -5.78
CA LEU A 75 -1.15 -4.04 -5.74
C LEU A 75 -1.43 -2.75 -6.51
N GLN A 76 -1.98 -2.84 -7.72
CA GLN A 76 -2.31 -1.68 -8.55
C GLN A 76 -3.37 -0.77 -7.91
N GLN A 77 -4.40 -1.34 -7.27
CA GLN A 77 -5.44 -0.54 -6.62
C GLN A 77 -4.91 0.24 -5.43
N ASN A 78 -4.13 -0.40 -4.56
CA ASN A 78 -3.52 0.26 -3.42
C ASN A 78 -2.57 1.37 -3.86
N HIS A 79 -1.82 1.14 -4.93
CA HIS A 79 -0.93 2.12 -5.51
C HIS A 79 -1.70 3.34 -6.04
N GLN A 80 -2.74 3.14 -6.85
CA GLN A 80 -3.56 4.23 -7.38
C GLN A 80 -4.22 5.06 -6.27
N LEU A 81 -4.72 4.42 -5.22
CA LEU A 81 -5.29 5.13 -4.08
C LEU A 81 -4.25 6.01 -3.40
N ALA A 82 -3.06 5.48 -3.16
CA ALA A 82 -1.98 6.20 -2.52
C ALA A 82 -1.50 7.41 -3.37
N VAL A 83 -1.37 7.25 -4.69
CA VAL A 83 -1.03 8.33 -5.62
C VAL A 83 -2.10 9.42 -5.59
N THR A 84 -3.38 9.07 -5.67
CA THR A 84 -4.49 10.03 -5.64
C THR A 84 -4.46 10.85 -4.35
N ARG A 85 -4.25 10.19 -3.22
CA ARG A 85 -4.17 10.88 -1.92
C ARG A 85 -2.94 11.78 -1.79
N MET A 86 -1.80 11.37 -2.35
CA MET A 86 -0.61 12.22 -2.41
C MET A 86 -0.87 13.50 -3.22
N LEU A 87 -1.54 13.39 -4.35
CA LEU A 87 -1.92 14.54 -5.18
C LEU A 87 -2.84 15.50 -4.43
N GLU A 88 -3.91 15.00 -3.81
CA GLU A 88 -4.85 15.81 -3.02
C GLU A 88 -4.13 16.59 -1.89
N LEU A 89 -3.14 15.97 -1.27
CA LEU A 89 -2.40 16.58 -0.16
C LEU A 89 -1.35 17.59 -0.65
N VAL A 90 -0.68 17.33 -1.77
CA VAL A 90 0.20 18.33 -2.40
C VAL A 90 -0.60 19.58 -2.80
N GLU A 91 -1.78 19.41 -3.40
CA GLU A 91 -2.67 20.51 -3.75
C GLU A 91 -3.13 21.29 -2.50
N THR A 92 -3.50 20.58 -1.45
CA THR A 92 -3.92 21.19 -0.17
C THR A 92 -2.77 21.95 0.48
N ALA A 93 -1.56 21.39 0.50
CA ALA A 93 -0.38 22.05 1.04
C ALA A 93 0.03 23.31 0.25
N GLN A 94 -0.15 23.31 -1.07
CA GLN A 94 0.10 24.49 -1.91
C GLN A 94 -0.93 25.60 -1.71
N GLN A 95 -2.15 25.26 -1.34
CA GLN A 95 -3.25 26.21 -1.11
C GLN A 95 -3.30 26.75 0.32
N SER A 96 -2.74 26.01 1.28
CA SER A 96 -2.67 26.43 2.66
C SER A 96 -1.39 27.24 2.90
N ASN A 97 -1.51 28.41 3.59
CA ASN A 97 -0.35 29.11 4.14
C ASN A 97 0.25 28.38 5.36
N GLY A 98 0.02 27.06 5.47
CA GLY A 98 0.46 26.21 6.58
C GLY A 98 1.95 25.83 6.47
N ASP A 99 2.48 25.33 7.57
CA ASP A 99 3.84 24.77 7.61
C ASP A 99 3.90 23.50 6.71
N PRO A 100 4.75 23.49 5.67
CA PRO A 100 4.91 22.30 4.83
C PRO A 100 5.30 21.04 5.62
N THR A 101 6.03 21.18 6.74
CA THR A 101 6.44 20.06 7.59
C THR A 101 5.24 19.42 8.28
N GLU A 102 4.31 20.24 8.76
CA GLU A 102 3.05 19.80 9.35
C GLU A 102 2.19 19.08 8.31
N ALA A 103 2.05 19.63 7.10
CA ALA A 103 1.32 19.00 6.00
C ALA A 103 1.87 17.60 5.67
N MET A 104 3.19 17.42 5.65
CA MET A 104 3.82 16.13 5.40
C MET A 104 3.62 15.14 6.57
N SER A 105 3.63 15.61 7.78
CA SER A 105 3.32 14.80 8.96
C SER A 105 1.88 14.29 8.92
N HIS A 106 0.93 15.14 8.59
CA HIS A 106 -0.48 14.76 8.40
C HIS A 106 -0.65 13.74 7.27
N LEU A 107 0.06 13.93 6.15
CA LEU A 107 0.06 12.96 5.04
C LEU A 107 0.54 11.58 5.50
N ALA A 108 1.67 11.53 6.19
CA ALA A 108 2.24 10.29 6.67
C ALA A 108 1.29 9.61 7.67
N GLY A 109 0.71 10.36 8.62
CA GLY A 109 -0.29 9.84 9.55
C GLY A 109 -1.50 9.27 8.84
N PHE A 110 -2.06 10.00 7.88
CA PHE A 110 -3.17 9.53 7.05
C PHE A 110 -2.85 8.24 6.29
N LEU A 111 -1.65 8.15 5.70
CA LEU A 111 -1.22 6.95 4.98
C LEU A 111 -1.17 5.73 5.91
N PHE A 112 -0.62 5.88 7.11
CA PHE A 112 -0.62 4.84 8.13
C PHE A 112 -2.05 4.42 8.51
N ASP A 113 -2.92 5.39 8.81
CA ASP A 113 -4.30 5.14 9.21
C ASP A 113 -5.12 4.44 8.12
N SER A 114 -4.85 4.74 6.85
CA SER A 114 -5.54 4.10 5.73
C SER A 114 -5.11 2.65 5.49
N LEU A 115 -3.91 2.26 5.95
CA LEU A 115 -3.33 0.95 5.66
C LEU A 115 -3.28 0.00 6.86
N LYS A 116 -3.28 0.53 8.09
CA LYS A 116 -3.10 -0.27 9.33
C LYS A 116 -4.16 -1.36 9.53
N ASP A 117 -5.36 -1.17 8.97
CA ASP A 117 -6.48 -2.11 9.04
C ASP A 117 -6.89 -2.70 7.68
N ASP A 118 -6.20 -2.31 6.57
CA ASP A 118 -6.56 -2.74 5.23
C ASP A 118 -6.19 -4.22 4.99
N PRO A 119 -7.17 -5.13 4.80
CA PRO A 119 -6.90 -6.53 4.52
C PRO A 119 -6.09 -6.76 3.24
N ALA A 120 -6.29 -5.92 2.21
CA ALA A 120 -5.57 -6.04 0.94
C ALA A 120 -4.09 -5.69 1.12
N PHE A 121 -3.79 -4.68 1.94
CA PHE A 121 -2.42 -4.34 2.31
C PHE A 121 -1.73 -5.52 3.02
N PHE A 122 -2.41 -6.17 3.97
CA PHE A 122 -1.84 -7.35 4.66
C PHE A 122 -1.74 -8.59 3.77
N ALA A 123 -2.68 -8.80 2.85
CA ALA A 123 -2.59 -9.90 1.89
C ALA A 123 -1.29 -9.83 1.06
N ARG A 124 -0.82 -8.62 0.75
CA ARG A 124 0.47 -8.39 0.06
C ARG A 124 1.67 -8.94 0.82
N PHE A 125 1.70 -8.83 2.17
CA PHE A 125 2.84 -9.32 2.97
C PHE A 125 3.06 -10.83 2.84
N ASN A 126 2.01 -11.59 2.59
CA ASN A 126 2.15 -13.02 2.39
C ASN A 126 3.03 -13.37 1.20
N PHE A 127 3.12 -12.49 0.21
CA PHE A 127 3.98 -12.72 -0.96
C PHE A 127 5.46 -12.49 -0.68
N TYR A 128 5.81 -11.66 0.30
CA TYR A 128 7.21 -11.50 0.71
C TYR A 128 7.82 -12.79 1.27
N VAL A 129 7.00 -13.68 1.84
CA VAL A 129 7.44 -15.00 2.29
C VAL A 129 7.78 -15.92 1.10
N TYR A 130 7.16 -15.68 -0.07
CA TYR A 130 7.36 -16.48 -1.28
C TYR A 130 8.38 -15.89 -2.27
N THR A 131 9.22 -14.95 -1.83
CA THR A 131 10.25 -14.33 -2.70
C THR A 131 11.35 -15.31 -3.17
N GLY A 132 11.36 -16.53 -2.67
CA GLY A 132 12.10 -17.65 -3.28
C GLY A 132 11.56 -18.03 -4.67
N ASN A 133 10.30 -17.74 -4.98
CA ASN A 133 9.73 -17.90 -6.33
C ASN A 133 10.16 -16.70 -7.20
N PRO A 134 10.88 -16.92 -8.33
CA PRO A 134 11.36 -15.84 -9.19
C PRO A 134 10.25 -14.96 -9.79
N GLU A 135 9.08 -15.53 -10.11
CA GLU A 135 7.96 -14.78 -10.67
C GLU A 135 7.33 -13.83 -9.64
N ILE A 136 7.12 -14.31 -8.40
CA ILE A 136 6.59 -13.47 -7.32
C ILE A 136 7.57 -12.34 -7.01
N ARG A 137 8.86 -12.66 -6.91
CA ARG A 137 9.89 -11.65 -6.71
C ARG A 137 9.89 -10.59 -7.80
N ALA A 138 9.75 -10.98 -9.07
CA ALA A 138 9.70 -10.05 -10.18
C ALA A 138 8.46 -9.13 -10.12
N ILE A 139 7.30 -9.65 -9.72
CA ILE A 139 6.08 -8.85 -9.54
C ILE A 139 6.25 -7.82 -8.44
N LEU A 140 6.78 -8.23 -7.27
CA LEU A 140 7.00 -7.32 -6.15
C LEU A 140 8.06 -6.26 -6.48
N ALA A 141 9.15 -6.64 -7.18
CA ALA A 141 10.18 -5.70 -7.60
C ALA A 141 9.65 -4.67 -8.61
N ALA A 142 8.83 -5.09 -9.57
CA ALA A 142 8.20 -4.18 -10.52
C ALA A 142 7.24 -3.19 -9.85
N GLU A 143 6.53 -3.64 -8.82
CA GLU A 143 5.64 -2.77 -8.05
C GLU A 143 6.42 -1.79 -7.16
N GLU A 144 7.54 -2.21 -6.58
CA GLU A 144 8.45 -1.29 -5.88
C GLU A 144 9.00 -0.24 -6.84
N ASP A 145 9.47 -0.64 -8.03
CA ASP A 145 9.96 0.30 -9.04
C ASP A 145 8.88 1.30 -9.46
N GLN A 146 7.64 0.85 -9.67
CA GLN A 146 6.51 1.73 -9.97
C GLN A 146 6.23 2.72 -8.82
N THR A 147 6.33 2.27 -7.57
CA THR A 147 6.21 3.15 -6.40
C THR A 147 7.25 4.27 -6.43
N TYR A 148 8.50 3.98 -6.80
CA TYR A 148 9.54 5.00 -6.90
C TYR A 148 9.29 5.96 -8.06
N GLU A 149 8.81 5.48 -9.19
CA GLU A 149 8.48 6.30 -10.35
C GLU A 149 7.34 7.27 -10.06
N ASP A 150 6.32 6.82 -9.34
CA ASP A 150 5.13 7.60 -9.09
C ASP A 150 5.28 8.56 -7.89
N PHE A 151 5.93 8.14 -6.81
CA PHE A 151 6.08 8.99 -5.62
C PHE A 151 7.36 9.82 -5.59
N GLY A 152 8.43 9.35 -6.23
CA GLY A 152 9.72 10.03 -6.22
C GLY A 152 9.66 11.49 -6.62
N PRO A 153 9.03 11.86 -7.75
CA PRO A 153 8.89 13.23 -8.19
C PRO A 153 8.21 14.17 -7.18
N TYR A 154 7.23 13.66 -6.43
CA TYR A 154 6.53 14.43 -5.39
C TYR A 154 7.41 14.68 -4.18
N ILE A 155 8.19 13.69 -3.75
CA ILE A 155 9.16 13.87 -2.66
C ILE A 155 10.24 14.88 -3.08
N ASP A 156 10.74 14.80 -4.29
CA ASP A 156 11.74 15.76 -4.80
C ASP A 156 11.18 17.18 -4.91
N LEU A 157 9.93 17.31 -5.37
CA LEU A 157 9.23 18.60 -5.41
C LEU A 157 9.02 19.16 -4.02
N TYR A 158 8.59 18.35 -3.08
CA TYR A 158 8.39 18.74 -1.70
C TYR A 158 9.68 19.23 -1.04
N LEU A 159 10.78 18.50 -1.21
CA LEU A 159 12.09 18.95 -0.72
C LEU A 159 12.49 20.32 -1.31
N LYS A 160 12.24 20.57 -2.60
CA LYS A 160 12.49 21.87 -3.21
C LYS A 160 11.65 22.99 -2.59
N VAL A 161 10.37 22.73 -2.27
CA VAL A 161 9.50 23.71 -1.57
C VAL A 161 10.06 24.04 -0.20
N LEU A 162 10.66 23.08 0.50
CA LEU A 162 11.34 23.29 1.78
C LEU A 162 12.73 23.94 1.64
N GLY A 163 13.22 24.23 0.44
CA GLY A 163 14.60 24.67 0.23
C GLY A 163 15.63 23.60 0.58
N ARG A 164 15.28 22.32 0.46
CA ARG A 164 16.10 21.17 0.84
C ARG A 164 16.38 20.25 -0.34
N ARG A 165 17.40 19.41 -0.17
CA ARG A 165 17.73 18.31 -1.09
C ARG A 165 18.20 17.10 -0.29
N PHE A 166 18.18 15.92 -0.88
CA PHE A 166 18.83 14.77 -0.25
C PHE A 166 20.36 15.00 -0.22
N ARG A 167 20.95 14.72 0.93
CA ARG A 167 22.41 14.77 1.11
C ARG A 167 23.05 13.45 0.67
N THR A 168 24.22 13.48 0.07
CA THR A 168 24.99 12.29 -0.28
C THR A 168 25.31 11.46 0.96
N PRO A 169 25.10 10.11 0.98
CA PRO A 169 24.76 9.28 -0.19
C PRO A 169 23.28 8.96 -0.35
N PHE A 170 22.38 9.65 0.37
CA PHE A 170 20.94 9.35 0.35
C PHE A 170 20.29 9.78 -0.97
N THR A 171 19.31 8.99 -1.38
CA THR A 171 18.52 9.21 -2.59
C THR A 171 17.04 9.13 -2.27
N THR A 172 16.19 9.65 -3.15
CA THR A 172 14.74 9.50 -3.08
C THR A 172 14.34 8.02 -2.93
N ARG A 173 15.01 7.14 -3.68
CA ARG A 173 14.78 5.68 -3.59
C ARG A 173 15.11 5.14 -2.18
N ALA A 174 16.27 5.50 -1.64
CA ALA A 174 16.65 5.09 -0.29
C ALA A 174 15.67 5.60 0.77
N PHE A 175 15.18 6.83 0.61
CA PHE A 175 14.16 7.42 1.48
C PHE A 175 12.84 6.61 1.42
N LEU A 176 12.30 6.39 0.21
CA LEU A 176 11.05 5.65 0.03
C LEU A 176 11.16 4.20 0.51
N THR A 177 12.31 3.53 0.26
CA THR A 177 12.56 2.18 0.80
C THR A 177 12.52 2.17 2.33
N THR A 178 13.18 3.15 2.97
CA THR A 178 13.29 3.19 4.44
C THR A 178 11.95 3.51 5.08
N THR A 179 11.23 4.50 4.54
CA THR A 179 9.90 4.89 5.06
C THR A 179 8.84 3.84 4.76
N GLY A 180 8.91 3.16 3.62
CA GLY A 180 8.08 2.02 3.31
C GLY A 180 8.30 0.84 4.27
N ALA A 181 9.55 0.51 4.58
CA ALA A 181 9.86 -0.52 5.58
C ALA A 181 9.35 -0.15 6.98
N LEU A 182 9.45 1.14 7.36
CA LEU A 182 8.90 1.65 8.60
C LEU A 182 7.37 1.51 8.63
N LEU A 183 6.68 1.93 7.56
CA LEU A 183 5.23 1.81 7.42
C LEU A 183 4.78 0.36 7.59
N HIS A 184 5.40 -0.54 6.85
CA HIS A 184 5.12 -1.97 6.93
C HIS A 184 5.32 -2.50 8.36
N GLY A 185 6.44 -2.17 8.98
CA GLY A 185 6.76 -2.62 10.33
C GLY A 185 5.75 -2.11 11.36
N LEU A 186 5.35 -0.84 11.27
CA LEU A 186 4.38 -0.24 12.19
C LEU A 186 2.96 -0.78 11.98
N CYS A 187 2.51 -0.99 10.74
CA CYS A 187 1.22 -1.64 10.47
C CYS A 187 1.17 -3.06 11.08
N MET A 188 2.25 -3.81 10.98
CA MET A 188 2.35 -5.13 11.63
C MET A 188 2.33 -5.02 13.16
N ARG A 189 3.00 -4.02 13.73
CA ARG A 189 3.03 -3.78 15.19
C ARG A 189 1.67 -3.32 15.72
N TYR A 190 0.97 -2.46 14.99
CA TYR A 190 -0.37 -2.00 15.33
C TYR A 190 -1.34 -3.19 15.58
N ARG A 191 -1.24 -4.26 14.79
CA ARG A 191 -2.09 -5.44 14.97
C ARG A 191 -1.76 -6.26 16.22
N ILE A 192 -0.59 -6.07 16.81
CA ILE A 192 -0.15 -6.78 18.02
C ILE A 192 -0.37 -5.91 19.26
N SER A 193 -0.04 -4.62 19.15
CA SER A 193 -0.02 -3.66 20.25
C SER A 193 -0.36 -2.27 19.70
N PRO A 194 -1.66 -1.95 19.46
CA PRO A 194 -2.08 -0.69 18.87
C PRO A 194 -1.59 0.53 19.64
N GLU A 195 -1.53 0.43 20.96
CA GLU A 195 -1.08 1.49 21.86
C GLU A 195 0.37 1.94 21.67
N LEU A 196 1.18 1.14 20.96
CA LEU A 196 2.58 1.47 20.67
C LEU A 196 2.75 2.29 19.39
N THR A 197 1.69 2.47 18.60
CA THR A 197 1.75 3.22 17.35
C THR A 197 1.29 4.66 17.47
N ASP A 198 0.52 4.96 18.52
CA ASP A 198 0.07 6.30 18.88
C ASP A 198 0.52 6.57 20.33
N VAL A 199 1.60 7.35 20.46
CA VAL A 199 2.23 7.62 21.76
C VAL A 199 1.65 8.91 22.33
N PRO A 200 0.95 8.88 23.48
CA PRO A 200 0.44 10.08 24.12
C PRO A 200 1.59 10.97 24.61
N LEU A 201 1.55 12.26 24.27
CA LEU A 201 2.52 13.25 24.73
C LEU A 201 2.24 13.75 26.15
N GLY A 202 1.00 13.57 26.64
CA GLY A 202 0.52 13.98 27.95
C GLY A 202 -0.99 13.79 28.09
N ALA A 203 -1.55 14.19 29.20
CA ALA A 203 -2.97 13.95 29.50
C ALA A 203 -3.95 14.78 28.64
N GLU A 204 -3.49 15.84 27.99
CA GLU A 204 -4.30 16.78 27.17
C GLU A 204 -3.74 17.01 25.77
N GLU A 205 -2.65 16.36 25.38
CA GLU A 205 -2.01 16.53 24.08
C GLU A 205 -2.40 15.40 23.11
N GLU A 206 -2.51 15.73 21.82
CA GLU A 206 -2.74 14.73 20.77
C GLU A 206 -1.60 13.70 20.76
N ALA A 207 -1.97 12.43 20.56
CA ALA A 207 -1.00 11.36 20.45
C ALA A 207 -0.12 11.55 19.19
N ILE A 208 1.18 11.30 19.34
CA ILE A 208 2.09 11.27 18.19
C ILE A 208 1.86 9.96 17.42
N ASN A 209 1.45 10.08 16.17
CA ASN A 209 1.48 8.97 15.23
C ASN A 209 2.95 8.61 14.94
N MET A 210 3.36 7.40 15.33
CA MET A 210 4.76 6.95 15.23
C MET A 210 5.27 6.85 13.79
N TYR A 211 4.38 6.57 12.83
CA TYR A 211 4.80 6.60 11.44
C TYR A 211 5.07 8.03 10.96
N ALA A 212 4.19 8.97 11.25
CA ALA A 212 4.37 10.37 10.88
C ALA A 212 5.65 10.95 11.49
N PHE A 213 5.90 10.69 12.76
CA PHE A 213 7.13 11.08 13.44
C PHE A 213 8.38 10.46 12.80
N GLY A 214 8.36 9.15 12.55
CA GLY A 214 9.48 8.45 11.93
C GLY A 214 9.74 8.91 10.50
N PHE A 215 8.69 9.11 9.71
CA PHE A 215 8.77 9.61 8.34
C PHE A 215 9.45 10.99 8.28
N THR A 216 8.96 11.94 9.06
CA THR A 216 9.52 13.31 9.10
C THR A 216 10.95 13.32 9.67
N SER A 217 11.24 12.48 10.66
CA SER A 217 12.58 12.34 11.21
C SER A 217 13.57 11.80 10.17
N ILE A 218 13.19 10.76 9.40
CA ILE A 218 14.02 10.20 8.33
C ILE A 218 14.22 11.25 7.23
N LEU A 219 13.17 11.99 6.84
CA LEU A 219 13.27 13.06 5.85
C LEU A 219 14.30 14.11 6.28
N ASN A 220 14.22 14.59 7.51
CA ASN A 220 15.15 15.56 8.07
C ASN A 220 16.60 15.03 8.12
N GLN A 221 16.78 13.75 8.48
CA GLN A 221 18.09 13.13 8.53
C GLN A 221 18.69 12.86 7.15
N PHE A 222 17.87 12.56 6.14
CA PHE A 222 18.33 12.26 4.79
C PHE A 222 18.52 13.51 3.93
N SER A 223 18.00 14.65 4.36
CA SER A 223 18.07 15.91 3.60
C SER A 223 18.90 16.97 4.31
N GLU A 224 19.33 17.96 3.52
CA GLU A 224 20.08 19.15 3.95
C GLU A 224 19.51 20.39 3.28
N GLU A 225 19.72 21.56 3.85
CA GLU A 225 19.38 22.85 3.24
C GLU A 225 20.20 23.05 1.94
N ILE A 226 19.56 23.62 0.93
CA ILE A 226 20.25 24.00 -0.29
C ILE A 226 21.04 25.27 0.03
N PRO A 227 22.38 25.30 -0.14
CA PRO A 227 23.15 26.52 0.04
C PRO A 227 22.62 27.63 -0.86
N GLY A 228 22.35 28.79 -0.30
CA GLY A 228 21.93 29.98 -1.04
C GLY A 228 22.98 30.52 -2.00
#